data_ebc7396790cda5847788a2b9d9bfff29
#
_entry.id   ebc7396790cda5847788a2b9d9bfff29
#
_cell.length_a   1.000
_cell.length_b   1.000
_cell.length_c   1.000
_cell.angle_alpha   90.00
_cell.angle_beta   90.00
_cell.angle_gamma   90.00
#
_symmetry.space_group_name_H-M   'P 1'
#
loop_
_entity.id
_entity.type
_entity.pdbx_description
1 polymer ?
#
loop_
_entity_poly.entity_id
_entity_poly.type
_entity_poly.pdbx_seq_one_letter_code
_entity_poly.pdbx_strand_id
1 'polypeptide(L)'
;VKEHGRPLYKRIDAPATLEQKKKLANLSPDLIKAAQLAGEKIEKILTHAPANNAPIGGLKVQTQNGWFAARPSGTENIYKIYAESFLDDKHLDQIFAEAQNIINKVLEAS
;
A
#
# COMPACT_ATOMS: atom_id res chain seq x y z
N VAL A 1 -6.83 -6.05 -23.49
CA VAL A 1 -6.42 -6.28 -23.52
C VAL A 1 -6.13 -6.67 -23.60
N LYS A 2 -6.44 -6.65 -23.82
CA LYS A 2 -5.94 -6.88 -23.74
C LYS A 2 -4.84 -7.32 -23.60
N GLU A 3 -4.28 -6.81 -23.58
CA GLU A 3 -3.04 -7.25 -23.42
C GLU A 3 -2.97 -8.11 -22.30
N HIS A 4 -3.08 -9.33 -22.37
CA HIS A 4 -3.16 -10.28 -21.33
C HIS A 4 -1.80 -10.43 -20.67
N GLY A 5 -1.75 -10.48 -19.38
CA GLY A 5 -0.55 -10.66 -18.64
C GLY A 5 0.30 -9.43 -18.47
N ARG A 6 -0.17 -8.31 -18.95
CA ARG A 6 0.56 -7.07 -18.76
C ARG A 6 0.01 -6.34 -17.54
N PRO A 7 0.73 -6.28 -16.43
CA PRO A 7 0.21 -5.64 -15.24
C PRO A 7 0.06 -4.14 -15.42
N LEU A 8 -0.95 -3.59 -14.78
CA LEU A 8 -1.18 -2.16 -14.74
C LEU A 8 -0.56 -1.62 -13.47
N TYR A 9 0.31 -0.65 -13.63
CA TYR A 9 1.07 -0.08 -12.52
C TYR A 9 0.85 1.43 -12.46
N LYS A 10 0.71 1.95 -11.25
CA LYS A 10 0.48 3.37 -11.07
C LYS A 10 1.04 3.82 -9.71
N ARG A 11 1.36 5.10 -9.62
CA ARG A 11 1.78 5.71 -8.37
C ARG A 11 0.98 6.98 -8.14
N ILE A 12 0.56 7.22 -6.92
CA ILE A 12 -0.03 8.49 -6.52
C ILE A 12 0.68 9.02 -5.28
N ASP A 13 0.62 10.33 -5.09
CA ASP A 13 1.18 10.99 -3.92
C ASP A 13 0.04 11.55 -3.08
N ALA A 14 0.18 11.50 -1.76
CA ALA A 14 -0.81 12.02 -0.84
C ALA A 14 -0.13 12.84 0.24
N PRO A 15 -0.77 13.91 0.74
CA PRO A 15 -0.14 14.74 1.76
C PRO A 15 0.05 13.99 3.07
N ALA A 16 1.15 14.27 3.75
CA ALA A 16 1.46 13.67 5.05
C ALA A 16 2.30 14.63 5.88
N THR A 17 1.95 14.77 7.15
CA THR A 17 2.78 15.54 8.07
C THR A 17 4.02 14.75 8.44
N LEU A 18 4.97 15.41 9.08
CA LEU A 18 6.18 14.75 9.54
C LEU A 18 5.85 13.59 10.48
N GLU A 19 4.89 13.80 11.37
CA GLU A 19 4.48 12.75 12.30
C GLU A 19 3.84 11.57 11.58
N GLN A 20 3.03 11.85 10.58
CA GLN A 20 2.40 10.81 9.79
C GLN A 20 3.44 10.01 9.01
N LYS A 21 4.45 10.70 8.48
CA LYS A 21 5.54 10.01 7.78
C LYS A 21 6.31 9.08 8.72
N LYS A 22 6.54 9.52 9.95
CA LYS A 22 7.21 8.68 10.94
C LYS A 22 6.39 7.45 11.30
N LYS A 23 5.08 7.61 11.44
CA LYS A 23 4.20 6.49 11.70
C LYS A 23 4.26 5.47 10.58
N LEU A 24 4.19 5.97 9.34
CA LEU A 24 4.19 5.10 8.18
C LEU A 24 5.48 4.30 8.08
N ALA A 25 6.61 4.95 8.38
CA ALA A 25 7.91 4.30 8.32
C ALA A 25 8.09 3.23 9.41
N ASN A 26 7.33 3.32 10.49
CA ASN A 26 7.47 2.43 11.64
C ASN A 26 6.23 1.57 11.88
N LEU A 27 5.44 1.31 10.83
CA LEU A 27 4.23 0.53 10.96
C LEU A 27 4.50 -0.91 11.36
N SER A 28 3.56 -1.47 12.11
CA SER A 28 3.52 -2.90 12.39
C SER A 28 2.38 -3.51 11.59
N PRO A 29 2.54 -4.73 11.07
CA PRO A 29 1.43 -5.40 10.36
C PRO A 29 0.15 -5.51 11.18
N ASP A 30 0.28 -5.56 12.50
CA ASP A 30 -0.87 -5.68 13.40
C ASP A 30 -1.78 -4.47 13.35
N LEU A 31 -1.30 -3.34 12.87
CA LEU A 31 -2.10 -2.13 12.77
C LEU A 31 -3.08 -2.18 11.59
N ILE A 32 -2.86 -3.11 10.67
CA ILE A 32 -3.72 -3.24 9.51
C ILE A 32 -4.87 -4.18 9.86
N LYS A 33 -6.07 -3.62 9.96
CA LYS A 33 -7.24 -4.38 10.36
C LYS A 33 -8.05 -4.92 9.18
N ALA A 34 -7.67 -4.55 7.96
CA ALA A 34 -8.41 -4.98 6.79
C ALA A 34 -8.13 -6.44 6.49
N ALA A 35 -9.18 -7.17 6.12
CA ALA A 35 -9.05 -8.58 5.72
C ALA A 35 -9.05 -8.73 4.21
N GLN A 36 -9.54 -7.72 3.49
CA GLN A 36 -9.68 -7.77 2.04
C GLN A 36 -9.20 -6.48 1.41
N LEU A 37 -8.76 -6.58 0.17
CA LEU A 37 -8.38 -5.43 -0.63
C LEU A 37 -8.97 -5.62 -2.02
N ALA A 38 -9.77 -4.65 -2.48
CA ALA A 38 -10.41 -4.68 -3.81
C ALA A 38 -11.20 -5.98 -4.02
N GLY A 39 -11.87 -6.43 -2.96
CA GLY A 39 -12.70 -7.63 -3.02
C GLY A 39 -11.94 -8.94 -2.91
N GLU A 40 -10.63 -8.89 -2.74
CA GLU A 40 -9.82 -10.10 -2.63
C GLU A 40 -9.22 -10.24 -1.24
N LYS A 41 -9.08 -11.47 -0.79
CA LYS A 41 -8.46 -11.73 0.49
C LYS A 41 -7.01 -11.27 0.50
N ILE A 42 -6.62 -10.55 1.54
CA ILE A 42 -5.23 -10.14 1.71
C ILE A 42 -4.40 -11.37 2.06
N GLU A 43 -3.37 -11.62 1.26
CA GLU A 43 -2.50 -12.77 1.46
C GLU A 43 -1.28 -12.45 2.29
N LYS A 44 -0.74 -11.25 2.15
CA LYS A 44 0.46 -10.85 2.89
C LYS A 44 0.41 -9.38 3.24
N ILE A 45 0.88 -9.06 4.43
CA ILE A 45 1.10 -7.68 4.87
C ILE A 45 2.56 -7.62 5.31
N LEU A 46 3.35 -6.79 4.64
CA LEU A 46 4.79 -6.73 4.86
C LEU A 46 5.21 -5.34 5.31
N THR A 47 5.99 -5.29 6.38
CA THR A 47 6.68 -4.07 6.80
C THR A 47 8.20 -4.31 6.82
N HIS A 48 8.60 -5.56 6.64
CA HIS A 48 10.01 -5.97 6.58
C HIS A 48 10.21 -6.88 5.39
N ALA A 49 11.39 -6.82 4.79
CA ALA A 49 11.72 -7.68 3.66
C ALA A 49 11.82 -9.14 4.13
N PRO A 50 11.18 -10.08 3.43
CA PRO A 50 11.20 -11.48 3.89
C PRO A 50 12.59 -12.10 3.92
N ALA A 51 13.47 -11.68 3.02
CA ALA A 51 14.77 -12.31 2.87
C ALA A 51 15.71 -12.04 4.02
N ASN A 52 15.74 -10.81 4.55
CA ASN A 52 16.70 -10.42 5.58
C ASN A 52 16.07 -9.70 6.75
N ASN A 53 14.75 -9.66 6.78
CA ASN A 53 13.99 -9.00 7.85
C ASN A 53 14.32 -7.52 8.03
N ALA A 54 14.88 -6.88 7.02
CA ALA A 54 15.16 -5.45 7.08
C ALA A 54 13.88 -4.63 6.89
N PRO A 55 13.71 -3.51 7.62
CA PRO A 55 12.53 -2.69 7.43
C PRO A 55 12.49 -2.11 6.02
N ILE A 56 11.30 -2.13 5.41
CA ILE A 56 11.15 -1.59 4.05
C ILE A 56 10.79 -0.11 4.06
N GLY A 57 10.65 0.48 5.24
CA GLY A 57 10.36 1.91 5.37
C GLY A 57 8.92 2.27 5.04
N GLY A 58 8.01 1.32 5.11
CA GLY A 58 6.61 1.53 4.81
C GLY A 58 5.83 0.24 4.91
N LEU A 59 4.85 0.09 4.04
CA LEU A 59 3.89 -1.00 4.10
C LEU A 59 3.65 -1.56 2.71
N LYS A 60 3.55 -2.88 2.60
CA LYS A 60 3.10 -3.54 1.37
C LYS A 60 2.02 -4.54 1.70
N VAL A 61 0.91 -4.48 0.94
CA VAL A 61 -0.23 -5.39 1.10
C VAL A 61 -0.44 -6.11 -0.22
N GLN A 62 -0.48 -7.44 -0.19
CA GLN A 62 -0.60 -8.26 -1.39
C GLN A 62 -1.86 -9.09 -1.38
N THR A 63 -2.50 -9.19 -2.55
CA THR A 63 -3.59 -10.13 -2.81
C THR A 63 -3.21 -10.98 -4.03
N GLN A 64 -4.09 -11.88 -4.41
CA GLN A 64 -3.81 -12.77 -5.53
C GLN A 64 -3.62 -12.01 -6.85
N ASN A 65 -4.40 -10.95 -7.07
CA ASN A 65 -4.41 -10.27 -8.37
C ASN A 65 -3.93 -8.83 -8.30
N GLY A 66 -3.29 -8.44 -7.21
CA GLY A 66 -2.77 -7.08 -7.10
C GLY A 66 -2.09 -6.83 -5.77
N TRP A 67 -1.52 -5.64 -5.65
CA TRP A 67 -0.86 -5.23 -4.41
C TRP A 67 -0.77 -3.71 -4.36
N PHE A 68 -0.55 -3.18 -3.14
CA PHE A 68 -0.13 -1.80 -3.01
C PHE A 68 1.01 -1.70 -2.00
N ALA A 69 1.79 -0.63 -2.13
CA ALA A 69 2.82 -0.30 -1.17
C ALA A 69 2.73 1.19 -0.87
N ALA A 70 2.95 1.56 0.39
CA ALA A 70 2.91 2.96 0.80
C ALA A 70 4.20 3.29 1.51
N ARG A 71 4.83 4.40 1.14
CA ARG A 71 6.12 4.82 1.71
C ARG A 71 6.14 6.32 1.90
N PRO A 72 6.71 6.81 3.01
CA PRO A 72 6.87 8.26 3.18
C PRO A 72 7.98 8.79 2.29
N SER A 73 7.80 10.03 1.81
CA SER A 73 8.87 10.71 1.09
C SER A 73 9.95 11.18 2.08
N GLY A 74 11.19 11.10 1.69
CA GLY A 74 12.29 11.58 2.53
C GLY A 74 12.48 13.09 2.49
N THR A 75 11.95 13.75 1.47
CA THR A 75 12.22 15.18 1.26
C THR A 75 10.99 16.06 1.22
N GLU A 76 9.81 15.47 1.06
CA GLU A 76 8.57 16.22 0.95
C GLU A 76 7.55 15.74 1.96
N ASN A 77 6.56 16.60 2.26
CA ASN A 77 5.51 16.25 3.22
C ASN A 77 4.40 15.49 2.51
N ILE A 78 4.76 14.36 1.94
CA ILE A 78 3.84 13.46 1.26
C ILE A 78 4.24 12.03 1.54
N TYR A 79 3.30 11.11 1.31
CA TYR A 79 3.64 9.70 1.18
C TYR A 79 3.23 9.25 -0.22
N LYS A 80 3.87 8.20 -0.70
CA LYS A 80 3.64 7.68 -2.03
C LYS A 80 2.96 6.33 -1.93
N ILE A 81 1.93 6.13 -2.76
CA ILE A 81 1.26 4.83 -2.86
C ILE A 81 1.55 4.29 -4.25
N TYR A 82 2.13 3.10 -4.29
CA TYR A 82 2.38 2.35 -5.52
C TYR A 82 1.38 1.20 -5.54
N ALA A 83 0.81 0.93 -6.70
CA ALA A 83 -0.11 -0.20 -6.82
C ALA A 83 0.01 -0.83 -8.19
N GLU A 84 -0.32 -2.11 -8.23
CA GLU A 84 -0.30 -2.88 -9.47
C GLU A 84 -1.51 -3.80 -9.48
N SER A 85 -2.16 -3.91 -10.63
CA SER A 85 -3.27 -4.84 -10.82
C SER A 85 -2.93 -5.75 -11.99
N PHE A 86 -3.25 -7.02 -11.83
CA PHE A 86 -3.10 -8.00 -12.90
C PHE A 86 -4.43 -8.25 -13.61
N LEU A 87 -5.46 -7.46 -13.32
CA LEU A 87 -6.78 -7.60 -13.90
C LEU A 87 -7.13 -6.48 -14.86
N ASP A 88 -7.46 -5.29 -14.35
CA ASP A 88 -7.87 -4.17 -15.20
C ASP A 88 -7.74 -2.84 -14.46
N ASP A 89 -8.08 -1.76 -15.17
CA ASP A 89 -8.01 -0.40 -14.61
C ASP A 89 -8.97 -0.21 -13.43
N LYS A 90 -10.14 -0.77 -13.50
CA LYS A 90 -11.10 -0.67 -12.41
C LYS A 90 -10.56 -1.29 -11.14
N HIS A 91 -9.94 -2.45 -11.27
CA HIS A 91 -9.33 -3.13 -10.13
C HIS A 91 -8.21 -2.28 -9.54
N LEU A 92 -7.38 -1.69 -10.39
CA LEU A 92 -6.30 -0.82 -9.94
C LEU A 92 -6.84 0.40 -9.20
N ASP A 93 -7.88 1.05 -9.73
CA ASP A 93 -8.49 2.20 -9.07
C ASP A 93 -9.08 1.82 -7.72
N GLN A 94 -9.67 0.64 -7.63
CA GLN A 94 -10.22 0.15 -6.38
C GLN A 94 -9.11 -0.12 -5.36
N ILE A 95 -7.99 -0.68 -5.81
CA ILE A 95 -6.84 -0.88 -4.93
C ILE A 95 -6.38 0.45 -4.35
N PHE A 96 -6.25 1.48 -5.17
CA PHE A 96 -5.84 2.80 -4.69
C PHE A 96 -6.82 3.39 -3.67
N ALA A 97 -8.12 3.33 -3.98
CA ALA A 97 -9.11 3.88 -3.08
C ALA A 97 -9.08 3.20 -1.70
N GLU A 98 -8.97 1.88 -1.72
CA GLU A 98 -8.93 1.13 -0.47
C GLU A 98 -7.59 1.29 0.25
N ALA A 99 -6.50 1.41 -0.51
CA ALA A 99 -5.19 1.66 0.07
C ALA A 99 -5.16 2.97 0.84
N GLN A 100 -5.69 4.04 0.23
CA GLN A 100 -5.76 5.33 0.92
C GLN A 100 -6.60 5.25 2.18
N ASN A 101 -7.71 4.52 2.13
CA ASN A 101 -8.57 4.35 3.28
C ASN A 101 -7.85 3.59 4.41
N ILE A 102 -7.16 2.53 4.07
CA ILE A 102 -6.39 1.75 5.04
C ILE A 102 -5.30 2.62 5.69
N ILE A 103 -4.55 3.33 4.87
CA ILE A 103 -3.46 4.17 5.37
C ILE A 103 -4.00 5.30 6.25
N ASN A 104 -5.08 5.95 5.83
CA ASN A 104 -5.67 7.02 6.62
C ASN A 104 -6.12 6.53 8.00
N LYS A 105 -6.71 5.36 8.05
CA LYS A 105 -7.13 4.79 9.34
C LYS A 105 -5.95 4.53 10.25
N VAL A 106 -4.86 4.01 9.70
CA VAL A 106 -3.65 3.74 10.47
C VAL A 106 -3.06 5.05 10.99
N LEU A 107 -3.01 6.07 10.15
CA LEU A 107 -2.39 7.34 10.52
C LEU A 107 -3.24 8.10 11.55
N GLU A 108 -4.55 7.88 11.56
CA GLU A 108 -5.44 8.51 12.51
C GLU A 108 -5.52 7.77 13.85
N ALA A 109 -5.14 6.53 13.88
CA ALA A 109 -5.38 5.64 15.01
C ALA A 109 -4.29 5.70 16.08
N SER A 110 -3.62 6.77 16.22
CA SER A 110 -2.55 6.80 17.21
C SER A 110 -2.97 7.30 18.59
#